data_dbfd7cb51a999f8993f9b60d4fd8ac07
#
_entry.id   dbfd7cb51a999f8993f9b60d4fd8ac07
#
_cell.length_a   1.000
_cell.length_b   1.000
_cell.length_c   1.000
_cell.angle_alpha   90.00
_cell.angle_beta   90.00
_cell.angle_gamma   90.00
#
_symmetry.space_group_name_H-M   'P 1'
#
loop_
_entity.id
_entity.type
_entity.pdbx_description
1 polymer ?
#
loop_
_entity_poly.entity_id
_entity_poly.type
_entity_poly.pdbx_seq_one_letter_code
_entity_poly.pdbx_strand_id
1 'polypeptide(L)'
;MAQITESELILPTLYILSKEKGNFISTSDLILKLTEIMHPTGIDAEILKNRNDTHFSQKVRNLKSHDTLTRKDFATYENNGYVLSETGRLYLEQNLDSINY
;
A
#
# COMPACT_ATOMS: atom_id res chain seq x y z
N MET A 1 1.93 14.67 15.49
CA MET A 1 1.58 14.32 14.12
C MET A 1 0.72 13.09 14.09
N ALA A 2 -0.27 13.08 13.20
CA ALA A 2 -1.14 11.92 13.07
C ALA A 2 -0.38 10.76 12.42
N GLN A 3 -0.65 9.55 12.89
CA GLN A 3 -0.11 8.36 12.24
C GLN A 3 -0.79 8.14 10.90
N ILE A 4 -0.07 7.52 9.97
CA ILE A 4 -0.64 7.12 8.69
C ILE A 4 -1.61 5.97 8.95
N THR A 5 -2.84 6.09 8.47
CA THR A 5 -3.84 5.03 8.65
C THR A 5 -3.76 4.04 7.49
N GLU A 6 -4.29 2.84 7.74
CA GLU A 6 -4.35 1.81 6.70
C GLU A 6 -5.17 2.27 5.49
N SER A 7 -6.26 3.00 5.73
CA SER A 7 -7.09 3.54 4.65
C SER A 7 -6.34 4.51 3.75
N GLU A 8 -5.39 5.25 4.31
CA GLU A 8 -4.57 6.19 3.55
C GLU A 8 -3.60 5.48 2.61
N LEU A 9 -3.39 4.18 2.79
CA LEU A 9 -2.49 3.41 1.94
C LEU A 9 -3.17 2.90 0.67
N ILE A 10 -4.50 2.96 0.59
CA ILE A 10 -5.24 2.40 -0.55
C ILE A 10 -4.85 3.08 -1.86
N LEU A 11 -5.04 4.39 -1.97
CA LEU A 11 -4.74 5.11 -3.21
C LEU A 11 -3.26 5.05 -3.60
N PRO A 12 -2.30 5.29 -2.67
CA PRO A 12 -0.89 5.14 -3.02
C PRO A 12 -0.54 3.75 -3.54
N THR A 13 -1.11 2.71 -2.94
CA THR A 13 -0.86 1.34 -3.39
C THR A 13 -1.38 1.12 -4.81
N LEU A 14 -2.60 1.56 -5.09
CA LEU A 14 -3.17 1.43 -6.43
C LEU A 14 -2.38 2.24 -7.45
N TYR A 15 -1.92 3.43 -7.07
CA TYR A 15 -1.08 4.26 -7.93
C TYR A 15 0.22 3.52 -8.29
N ILE A 16 0.89 2.95 -7.29
CA ILE A 16 2.12 2.19 -7.49
C ILE A 16 1.86 1.02 -8.44
N LEU A 17 0.80 0.26 -8.19
CA LEU A 17 0.44 -0.87 -9.04
C LEU A 17 0.21 -0.46 -10.49
N SER A 18 -0.39 0.70 -10.71
CA SER A 18 -0.66 1.19 -12.06
C SER A 18 0.60 1.51 -12.83
N LYS A 19 1.71 1.80 -12.13
CA LYS A 19 2.99 2.14 -12.74
C LYS A 19 3.93 0.95 -12.86
N GLU A 20 3.60 -0.17 -12.22
CA GLU A 20 4.46 -1.36 -12.27
C GLU A 20 4.18 -2.19 -13.52
N LYS A 21 5.22 -2.80 -14.05
CA LYS A 21 5.08 -3.69 -15.21
C LYS A 21 4.21 -4.88 -14.83
N GLY A 22 3.21 -5.16 -15.65
CA GLY A 22 2.27 -6.24 -15.37
C GLY A 22 1.29 -5.90 -14.27
N ASN A 23 1.29 -4.66 -13.78
CA ASN A 23 0.43 -4.20 -12.68
C ASN A 23 0.55 -5.04 -11.41
N PHE A 24 1.74 -5.60 -11.19
CA PHE A 24 2.06 -6.45 -10.04
C PHE A 24 3.20 -5.86 -9.24
N ILE A 25 3.12 -6.00 -7.91
CA ILE A 25 4.25 -5.66 -7.05
C ILE A 25 4.26 -6.62 -5.85
N SER A 26 5.45 -7.08 -5.48
CA SER A 26 5.59 -7.90 -4.27
C SER A 26 5.36 -7.04 -3.03
N THR A 27 4.96 -7.67 -1.93
CA THR A 27 4.75 -6.95 -0.67
C THR A 27 6.02 -6.24 -0.22
N SER A 28 7.17 -6.89 -0.35
CA SER A 28 8.46 -6.29 0.03
C SER A 28 8.75 -5.02 -0.77
N ASP A 29 8.55 -5.08 -2.09
CA ASP A 29 8.79 -3.92 -2.95
C ASP A 29 7.73 -2.83 -2.70
N LEU A 30 6.50 -3.23 -2.40
CA LEU A 30 5.44 -2.29 -2.08
C LEU A 30 5.80 -1.47 -0.83
N ILE A 31 6.33 -2.13 0.20
CA ILE A 31 6.76 -1.46 1.42
C ILE A 31 7.83 -0.40 1.09
N LEU A 32 8.81 -0.76 0.27
CA LEU A 32 9.86 0.18 -0.13
C LEU A 32 9.30 1.38 -0.86
N LYS A 33 8.42 1.14 -1.83
CA LYS A 33 7.85 2.22 -2.64
C LYS A 33 6.92 3.11 -1.83
N LEU A 34 6.10 2.52 -0.96
CA LEU A 34 5.24 3.31 -0.09
C LEU A 34 6.06 4.16 0.88
N THR A 35 7.17 3.61 1.39
CA THR A 35 8.06 4.36 2.26
C THR A 35 8.61 5.60 1.54
N GLU A 36 8.97 5.45 0.27
CA GLU A 36 9.47 6.57 -0.52
C GLU A 36 8.41 7.65 -0.75
N ILE A 37 7.16 7.25 -0.94
CA ILE A 37 6.06 8.17 -1.25
C ILE A 37 5.51 8.82 0.01
N MET A 38 5.29 8.03 1.04
CA MET A 38 4.57 8.48 2.25
C MET A 38 5.46 9.14 3.28
N HIS A 39 6.77 8.88 3.24
CA HIS A 39 7.75 9.47 4.17
C HIS A 39 7.31 9.32 5.64
N PRO A 40 7.12 8.07 6.12
CA PRO A 40 6.66 7.87 7.50
C PRO A 40 7.63 8.48 8.51
N THR A 41 7.07 9.09 9.56
CA THR A 41 7.85 9.74 10.61
C THR A 41 7.24 9.38 11.97
N GLY A 42 7.95 9.75 13.04
CA GLY A 42 7.46 9.52 14.39
C GLY A 42 7.22 8.04 14.67
N ILE A 43 6.06 7.71 15.19
CA ILE A 43 5.72 6.34 15.57
C ILE A 43 5.77 5.41 14.36
N ASP A 44 5.35 5.87 13.20
CA ASP A 44 5.35 5.04 11.98
C ASP A 44 6.75 4.61 11.56
N ALA A 45 7.76 5.42 11.87
CA ALA A 45 9.14 5.12 11.52
C ALA A 45 9.84 4.27 12.59
N GLU A 46 9.24 4.08 13.75
CA GLU A 46 9.84 3.30 14.82
C GLU A 46 9.91 1.82 14.46
N ILE A 47 11.03 1.20 14.81
CA ILE A 47 11.24 -0.22 14.59
C ILE A 47 10.43 -1.00 15.65
N LEU A 48 9.70 -2.02 15.19
CA LEU A 48 8.94 -2.87 16.07
C LEU A 48 9.88 -3.70 16.97
N LYS A 49 9.48 -3.87 18.22
CA LYS A 49 10.26 -4.64 19.18
C LYS A 49 10.42 -6.07 18.68
N ASN A 50 11.66 -6.55 18.69
CA ASN A 50 12.03 -7.91 18.28
C ASN A 50 11.80 -8.22 16.81
N ARG A 51 11.76 -7.17 15.94
CA ARG A 51 11.59 -7.33 14.50
C ARG A 51 12.45 -6.32 13.76
N ASN A 52 12.72 -6.61 12.51
CA ASN A 52 13.39 -5.69 11.60
C ASN A 52 12.39 -4.87 10.79
N ASP A 53 11.16 -4.77 11.28
CA ASP A 53 10.07 -4.00 10.65
C ASP A 53 9.82 -2.70 11.40
N THR A 54 9.27 -1.73 10.68
CA THR A 54 8.77 -0.49 11.31
C THR A 54 7.26 -0.64 11.53
N HIS A 55 6.69 0.27 12.30
CA HIS A 55 5.23 0.34 12.44
C HIS A 55 4.58 0.57 11.09
N PHE A 56 5.23 1.37 10.23
CA PHE A 56 4.71 1.63 8.89
C PHE A 56 4.69 0.35 8.04
N SER A 57 5.78 -0.40 8.01
CA SER A 57 5.82 -1.63 7.22
C SER A 57 4.79 -2.65 7.72
N GLN A 58 4.53 -2.68 9.03
CA GLN A 58 3.49 -3.55 9.57
C GLN A 58 2.11 -3.12 9.08
N LYS A 59 1.85 -1.83 8.95
CA LYS A 59 0.57 -1.34 8.41
C LYS A 59 0.40 -1.78 6.96
N VAL A 60 1.47 -1.76 6.17
CA VAL A 60 1.42 -2.24 4.79
C VAL A 60 1.08 -3.74 4.78
N ARG A 61 1.70 -4.52 5.66
CA ARG A 61 1.41 -5.96 5.76
C ARG A 61 -0.03 -6.21 6.21
N ASN A 62 -0.58 -5.32 7.01
CA ASN A 62 -1.97 -5.45 7.48
C ASN A 62 -3.00 -5.30 6.36
N LEU A 63 -2.62 -4.70 5.23
CA LEU A 63 -3.51 -4.66 4.07
C LEU A 63 -3.93 -6.07 3.65
N LYS A 64 -3.00 -7.01 3.72
CA LYS A 64 -3.28 -8.42 3.40
C LYS A 64 -4.06 -9.09 4.53
N SER A 65 -3.63 -8.90 5.76
CA SER A 65 -4.26 -9.53 6.93
C SER A 65 -5.72 -9.13 7.10
N HIS A 66 -6.04 -7.89 6.77
CA HIS A 66 -7.40 -7.35 6.89
C HIS A 66 -8.17 -7.40 5.58
N ASP A 67 -7.57 -7.94 4.52
CA ASP A 67 -8.16 -8.00 3.17
C ASP A 67 -8.65 -6.64 2.69
N THR A 68 -7.92 -5.58 3.03
CA THR A 68 -8.35 -4.21 2.76
C THR A 68 -8.56 -3.94 1.27
N LEU A 69 -7.63 -4.41 0.42
CA LEU A 69 -7.75 -4.22 -1.02
C LEU A 69 -8.60 -5.30 -1.68
N THR A 70 -8.44 -6.56 -1.24
CA THR A 70 -9.12 -7.68 -1.86
C THR A 70 -10.62 -7.68 -1.57
N ARG A 71 -11.01 -7.23 -0.38
CA ARG A 71 -12.44 -7.14 -0.02
C ARG A 71 -13.19 -6.16 -0.92
N LYS A 72 -12.51 -5.11 -1.36
CA LYS A 72 -13.09 -4.08 -2.23
C LYS A 72 -12.89 -4.40 -3.71
N ASP A 73 -12.29 -5.52 -4.03
CA ASP A 73 -11.94 -5.93 -5.39
C ASP A 73 -10.99 -4.94 -6.09
N PHE A 74 -10.22 -4.18 -5.33
CA PHE A 74 -9.26 -3.23 -5.90
C PHE A 74 -8.00 -3.92 -6.41
N ALA A 75 -7.65 -5.05 -5.82
CA ALA A 75 -6.49 -5.84 -6.23
C ALA A 75 -6.68 -7.28 -5.79
N THR A 76 -5.97 -8.19 -6.43
CA THR A 76 -5.89 -9.58 -5.97
C THR A 76 -4.54 -9.80 -5.32
N TYR A 77 -4.46 -10.76 -4.41
CA TYR A 77 -3.21 -11.09 -3.72
C TYR A 77 -2.74 -12.45 -4.20
N GLU A 78 -1.53 -12.48 -4.79
CA GLU A 78 -0.94 -13.73 -5.27
C GLU A 78 0.57 -13.56 -5.36
N ASN A 79 1.29 -14.67 -5.26
CA ASN A 79 2.76 -14.68 -5.35
C ASN A 79 3.42 -13.68 -4.38
N ASN A 80 2.87 -13.59 -3.15
CA ASN A 80 3.36 -12.69 -2.10
C ASN A 80 3.31 -11.21 -2.51
N GLY A 81 2.33 -10.86 -3.33
CA GLY A 81 2.18 -9.49 -3.78
C GLY A 81 0.76 -9.22 -4.25
N TYR A 82 0.59 -8.07 -4.92
CA TYR A 82 -0.70 -7.62 -5.40
C TYR A 82 -0.70 -7.43 -6.90
N VAL A 83 -1.86 -7.70 -7.52
CA VAL A 83 -2.12 -7.39 -8.92
C VAL A 83 -3.31 -6.45 -8.98
N LEU A 84 -3.16 -5.34 -9.71
CA LEU A 84 -4.24 -4.35 -9.84
C LEU A 84 -5.42 -4.95 -10.61
N SER A 85 -6.62 -4.79 -10.06
CA SER A 85 -7.84 -5.22 -10.72
C SER A 85 -8.44 -4.09 -11.54
N GLU A 86 -9.41 -4.42 -12.38
CA GLU A 86 -10.15 -3.40 -13.14
C GLU A 86 -10.89 -2.44 -12.21
N THR A 87 -11.51 -2.98 -11.16
CA THR A 87 -12.20 -2.16 -10.16
C THR A 87 -11.24 -1.20 -9.49
N GLY A 88 -10.03 -1.68 -9.14
CA GLY A 88 -8.99 -0.83 -8.55
C GLY A 88 -8.55 0.26 -9.49
N ARG A 89 -8.39 -0.07 -10.78
CA ARG A 89 -8.01 0.91 -11.80
C ARG A 89 -9.05 2.02 -11.92
N LEU A 90 -10.33 1.64 -11.95
CA LEU A 90 -11.42 2.61 -12.03
C LEU A 90 -11.48 3.51 -10.79
N TYR A 91 -11.29 2.92 -9.62
CA TYR A 91 -11.26 3.68 -8.38
C TYR A 91 -10.13 4.70 -8.40
N LEU A 92 -8.95 4.27 -8.86
CA LEU A 92 -7.80 5.16 -8.97
C LEU A 92 -8.09 6.32 -9.92
N GLU A 93 -8.66 6.04 -11.09
CA GLU A 93 -9.01 7.07 -12.07
C GLU A 93 -10.00 8.08 -11.51
N GLN A 94 -10.97 7.63 -10.73
CA GLN A 94 -11.96 8.51 -10.11
C GLN A 94 -11.37 9.41 -9.02
N ASN A 95 -10.18 9.08 -8.52
CA ASN A 95 -9.55 9.79 -7.42
C ASN A 95 -8.20 10.40 -7.79
N LEU A 96 -7.95 10.62 -9.08
CA LEU A 96 -6.67 11.18 -9.53
C LEU A 96 -6.38 12.55 -8.92
N ASP A 97 -7.42 13.36 -8.71
CA ASP A 97 -7.24 14.69 -8.13
C ASP A 97 -6.74 14.65 -6.67
N SER A 98 -6.88 13.49 -6.03
CA SER A 98 -6.42 13.31 -4.65
C SER A 98 -4.98 12.81 -4.56
N ILE A 99 -4.35 12.55 -5.70
CA ILE A 99 -3.01 11.97 -5.76
C ILE A 99 -1.97 13.06 -5.97
N ASN A 100 -1.01 13.15 -5.04
CA ASN A 100 0.09 14.13 -5.10
C ASN A 100 1.46 13.45 -5.01
N TYR A 101 1.60 12.31 -5.63
CA TYR A 101 2.83 11.52 -5.54
C TYR A 101 3.78 11.76 -6.70
#